data_3e109283b4abeabe689eb2581a31471a
#
_entry.id   3e109283b4abeabe689eb2581a31471a
#
_cell.length_a   1.000
_cell.length_b   1.000
_cell.length_c   1.000
_cell.angle_alpha   90.00
_cell.angle_beta   90.00
_cell.angle_gamma   90.00
#
_symmetry.space_group_name_H-M   'P 1'
#
loop_
_entity.id
_entity.type
_entity.pdbx_description
1 polymer ?
#
loop_
_entity_poly.entity_id
_entity_poly.type
_entity_poly.pdbx_seq_one_letter_code
_entity_poly.pdbx_strand_id
1 'polypeptide(L)'
;EAQALVRSGWAHDVVATRQTVRARAPRVVPLDDGGYADERDPAARTARLPSVALRAARQALADGHPVLVQVPRRGYVPSLACNRCRNIARCRHCTGPLALSAAGSSAQCRWCGRADPALRCARCGSAEVRAVVTGARRTAEELGRAFAGAQVVTSSGESMVGEIGAGPALVVATPGAEPRAPSGYGAALLLDSWALLGRQDLRAAEDTLRRWLSAAALVRSRADGGVVAVVAESAIPTVQALIRWDPVGHAEAELDARAEVGLPPAVHLAVLDGPAAATDGLLRECRFAGDVEVLGPVDLPVGVRRPAGIDAQLEVVRMLVRVPREQGLALAAVLRRATAVLSARRENVAVRVQIDPLHIG
;
A
#
# COMPACT_ATOMS: atom_id res chain seq x y z
N GLU A 1 -12.36 -3.12 7.47
CA GLU A 1 -13.68 -3.78 7.32
C GLU A 1 -13.96 -4.74 8.48
N ALA A 2 -13.08 -5.72 8.79
CA ALA A 2 -13.27 -6.63 9.91
C ALA A 2 -13.53 -5.88 11.22
N GLN A 3 -12.72 -4.87 11.52
CA GLN A 3 -12.88 -4.06 12.73
C GLN A 3 -14.19 -3.27 12.76
N ALA A 4 -14.69 -2.84 11.60
CA ALA A 4 -16.01 -2.21 11.51
C ALA A 4 -17.15 -3.18 11.86
N LEU A 5 -17.03 -4.46 11.48
CA LEU A 5 -17.99 -5.50 11.86
C LEU A 5 -17.96 -5.81 13.37
N VAL A 6 -16.75 -5.84 13.95
CA VAL A 6 -16.58 -6.02 15.41
C VAL A 6 -17.20 -4.84 16.16
N ARG A 7 -16.87 -3.61 15.75
CA ARG A 7 -17.41 -2.38 16.37
C ARG A 7 -18.94 -2.28 16.29
N SER A 8 -19.54 -2.78 15.21
CA SER A 8 -21.00 -2.84 15.07
C SER A 8 -21.68 -3.97 15.87
N GLY A 9 -20.90 -4.82 16.55
CA GLY A 9 -21.42 -5.99 17.27
C GLY A 9 -21.86 -7.16 16.38
N TRP A 10 -21.60 -7.09 15.06
CA TRP A 10 -21.93 -8.17 14.13
C TRP A 10 -20.95 -9.36 14.23
N ALA A 11 -19.71 -9.10 14.63
CA ALA A 11 -18.67 -10.11 14.82
C ALA A 11 -17.97 -9.92 16.16
N HIS A 12 -17.27 -10.96 16.62
CA HIS A 12 -16.43 -10.92 17.80
C HIS A 12 -14.97 -11.21 17.43
N ASP A 13 -14.04 -10.53 18.09
CA ASP A 13 -12.62 -10.80 17.97
C ASP A 13 -12.25 -12.16 18.59
N VAL A 14 -11.54 -12.98 17.82
CA VAL A 14 -10.86 -14.17 18.34
C VAL A 14 -9.36 -13.97 18.13
N VAL A 15 -8.72 -13.34 19.09
CA VAL A 15 -7.30 -12.99 19.03
C VAL A 15 -6.54 -13.60 20.22
N ALA A 16 -5.29 -13.98 19.98
CA ALA A 16 -4.42 -14.43 21.07
C ALA A 16 -4.08 -13.25 21.99
N THR A 17 -3.75 -13.56 23.26
CA THR A 17 -3.29 -12.54 24.19
C THR A 17 -2.02 -11.85 23.67
N ARG A 18 -1.82 -10.58 24.02
CA ARG A 18 -0.59 -9.84 23.67
C ARG A 18 0.68 -10.57 24.12
N GLN A 19 0.64 -11.25 25.26
CA GLN A 19 1.77 -12.02 25.74
C GLN A 19 2.10 -13.19 24.82
N THR A 20 1.09 -13.95 24.37
CA THR A 20 1.26 -15.06 23.44
C THR A 20 1.80 -14.58 22.09
N VAL A 21 1.25 -13.49 21.56
CA VAL A 21 1.71 -12.90 20.29
C VAL A 21 3.16 -12.47 20.40
N ARG A 22 3.52 -11.72 21.45
CA ARG A 22 4.90 -11.23 21.68
C ARG A 22 5.92 -12.34 21.91
N ALA A 23 5.52 -13.43 22.52
CA ALA A 23 6.40 -14.57 22.74
C ALA A 23 6.81 -15.25 21.42
N ARG A 24 5.93 -15.21 20.42
CA ARG A 24 6.18 -15.81 19.10
C ARG A 24 6.72 -14.83 18.07
N ALA A 25 6.57 -13.53 18.30
CA ALA A 25 6.97 -12.49 17.38
C ALA A 25 8.50 -12.32 17.35
N PRO A 26 9.10 -12.03 16.18
CA PRO A 26 10.48 -11.56 16.08
C PRO A 26 10.64 -10.16 16.67
N ARG A 27 11.88 -9.76 16.92
CA ARG A 27 12.21 -8.37 17.24
C ARG A 27 12.10 -7.51 16.00
N VAL A 28 11.27 -6.47 16.01
CA VAL A 28 11.18 -5.49 14.92
C VAL A 28 12.10 -4.31 15.22
N VAL A 29 12.95 -3.96 14.24
CA VAL A 29 13.94 -2.88 14.35
C VAL A 29 13.68 -1.88 13.20
N PRO A 30 13.19 -0.68 13.48
CA PRO A 30 13.02 0.37 12.48
C PRO A 30 14.36 1.02 12.11
N LEU A 31 14.34 1.86 11.06
CA LEU A 31 15.55 2.53 10.54
C LEU A 31 16.22 3.43 11.57
N ASP A 32 15.43 4.09 12.40
CA ASP A 32 15.83 5.07 13.42
C ASP A 32 15.89 4.48 14.84
N ASP A 33 15.94 3.16 14.98
CA ASP A 33 16.08 2.50 16.28
C ASP A 33 17.52 2.64 16.79
N GLY A 34 17.66 3.57 17.68
CA GLY A 34 18.91 3.91 18.35
C GLY A 34 19.50 5.24 17.88
N GLY A 35 19.11 6.34 18.52
CA GLY A 35 19.58 7.69 18.26
C GLY A 35 21.11 7.88 18.20
N TYR A 36 21.89 6.92 18.71
CA TYR A 36 23.35 6.84 18.55
C TYR A 36 23.81 6.26 17.20
N ALA A 37 22.96 5.52 16.49
CA ALA A 37 23.33 4.96 15.18
C ALA A 37 23.24 5.98 14.06
N ASP A 38 22.34 6.94 14.17
CA ASP A 38 22.14 8.03 13.19
C ASP A 38 23.31 9.02 13.16
N GLU A 39 23.96 9.27 14.29
CA GLU A 39 25.16 10.13 14.38
C GLU A 39 26.40 9.44 13.77
N ARG A 40 26.43 8.10 13.77
CA ARG A 40 27.56 7.30 13.26
C ARG A 40 27.44 6.87 11.80
N ASP A 41 26.23 6.87 11.24
CA ASP A 41 25.98 6.52 9.84
C ASP A 41 25.02 7.55 9.18
N PRO A 42 25.53 8.73 8.79
CA PRO A 42 24.74 9.74 8.07
C PRO A 42 24.15 9.22 6.76
N ALA A 43 24.74 8.15 6.18
CA ALA A 43 24.25 7.49 4.98
C ALA A 43 23.08 6.51 5.26
N ALA A 44 22.82 6.14 6.50
CA ALA A 44 21.79 5.16 6.85
C ALA A 44 20.39 5.57 6.36
N ARG A 45 20.07 6.87 6.39
CA ARG A 45 18.81 7.41 5.88
C ARG A 45 18.70 7.43 4.37
N THR A 46 19.83 7.45 3.66
CA THR A 46 19.91 7.55 2.20
C THR A 46 20.18 6.22 1.53
N ALA A 47 20.86 5.30 2.23
CA ALA A 47 21.18 3.99 1.72
C ALA A 47 19.91 3.15 1.58
N ARG A 48 19.75 2.45 0.45
CA ARG A 48 18.66 1.50 0.23
C ARG A 48 18.77 0.29 1.15
N LEU A 49 20.00 -0.11 1.46
CA LEU A 49 20.37 -1.15 2.41
C LEU A 49 21.13 -0.48 3.58
N PRO A 50 20.43 0.02 4.60
CA PRO A 50 21.08 0.67 5.73
C PRO A 50 21.88 -0.33 6.57
N SER A 51 22.83 0.17 7.34
CA SER A 51 23.74 -0.64 8.16
C SER A 51 22.98 -1.57 9.14
N VAL A 52 21.85 -1.12 9.69
CA VAL A 52 21.00 -1.94 10.58
C VAL A 52 20.47 -3.19 9.86
N ALA A 53 20.01 -3.05 8.62
CA ALA A 53 19.52 -4.18 7.82
C ALA A 53 20.67 -5.13 7.45
N LEU A 54 21.81 -4.58 7.03
CA LEU A 54 23.00 -5.38 6.70
C LEU A 54 23.56 -6.13 7.91
N ARG A 55 23.56 -5.53 9.10
CA ARG A 55 23.97 -6.23 10.34
C ARG A 55 23.03 -7.39 10.68
N ALA A 56 21.71 -7.16 10.62
CA ALA A 56 20.72 -8.23 10.87
C ALA A 56 20.91 -9.39 9.90
N ALA A 57 21.13 -9.11 8.62
CA ALA A 57 21.37 -10.16 7.62
C ALA A 57 22.67 -10.92 7.87
N ARG A 58 23.79 -10.21 8.14
CA ARG A 58 25.08 -10.86 8.42
C ARG A 58 25.02 -11.78 9.65
N GLN A 59 24.37 -11.32 10.71
CA GLN A 59 24.22 -12.11 11.92
C GLN A 59 23.41 -13.38 11.64
N ALA A 60 22.26 -13.27 11.00
CA ALA A 60 21.42 -14.44 10.69
C ALA A 60 22.16 -15.47 9.79
N LEU A 61 22.89 -14.99 8.76
CA LEU A 61 23.68 -15.88 7.90
C LEU A 61 24.84 -16.55 8.65
N ALA A 62 25.52 -15.81 9.55
CA ALA A 62 26.59 -16.35 10.39
C ALA A 62 26.07 -17.42 11.38
N ASP A 63 24.85 -17.25 11.87
CA ASP A 63 24.16 -18.21 12.73
C ASP A 63 23.57 -19.41 11.95
N GLY A 64 23.82 -19.49 10.64
CA GLY A 64 23.38 -20.59 9.78
C GLY A 64 21.91 -20.48 9.31
N HIS A 65 21.27 -19.33 9.46
CA HIS A 65 19.86 -19.13 9.13
C HIS A 65 19.66 -18.36 7.82
N PRO A 66 18.59 -18.67 7.05
CA PRO A 66 18.24 -17.89 5.87
C PRO A 66 17.71 -16.50 6.24
N VAL A 67 17.86 -15.56 5.31
CA VAL A 67 17.41 -14.17 5.42
C VAL A 67 16.37 -13.90 4.34
N LEU A 68 15.19 -13.43 4.73
CA LEU A 68 14.15 -12.97 3.83
C LEU A 68 14.34 -11.48 3.51
N VAL A 69 14.30 -11.12 2.23
CA VAL A 69 14.34 -9.73 1.78
C VAL A 69 13.08 -9.45 0.99
N GLN A 70 12.11 -8.78 1.60
CA GLN A 70 10.87 -8.40 0.94
C GLN A 70 11.06 -7.08 0.19
N VAL A 71 10.73 -7.07 -1.10
CA VAL A 71 10.77 -5.90 -1.99
C VAL A 71 9.45 -5.72 -2.72
N PRO A 72 9.01 -4.49 -3.02
CA PRO A 72 7.79 -4.26 -3.77
C PRO A 72 7.82 -4.93 -5.15
N ARG A 73 6.64 -5.31 -5.69
CA ARG A 73 6.51 -5.86 -7.05
C ARG A 73 6.89 -4.81 -8.10
N ARG A 74 7.40 -5.26 -9.25
CA ARG A 74 7.50 -4.42 -10.46
C ARG A 74 6.09 -3.96 -10.85
N GLY A 75 5.97 -2.71 -11.34
CA GLY A 75 4.67 -2.16 -11.73
C GLY A 75 3.90 -1.46 -10.61
N TYR A 76 4.36 -1.49 -9.35
CA TYR A 76 3.98 -0.46 -8.41
C TYR A 76 4.54 0.86 -8.95
N VAL A 77 3.68 1.65 -9.58
CA VAL A 77 4.08 2.97 -10.08
C VAL A 77 4.24 3.86 -8.85
N PRO A 78 5.46 4.14 -8.43
CA PRO A 78 5.66 4.93 -7.24
C PRO A 78 5.28 6.37 -7.54
N SER A 79 4.64 6.98 -6.59
CA SER A 79 4.77 8.42 -6.41
C SER A 79 6.26 8.76 -6.35
N LEU A 80 6.65 9.91 -6.88
CA LEU A 80 8.02 10.36 -6.72
C LEU A 80 8.34 10.53 -5.24
N ALA A 81 9.52 10.11 -4.86
CA ALA A 81 10.07 10.37 -3.53
C ALA A 81 11.40 11.12 -3.65
N CYS A 82 11.71 11.91 -2.65
CA CYS A 82 13.00 12.55 -2.57
C CYS A 82 14.13 11.51 -2.53
N ASN A 83 15.16 11.70 -3.36
CA ASN A 83 16.30 10.79 -3.36
C ASN A 83 17.13 10.90 -2.07
N ARG A 84 17.15 12.09 -1.44
CA ARG A 84 17.93 12.37 -0.24
C ARG A 84 17.25 11.92 1.05
N CYS A 85 16.00 12.27 1.31
CA CYS A 85 15.33 12.00 2.58
C CYS A 85 14.13 11.05 2.45
N ARG A 86 13.86 10.52 1.25
CA ARG A 86 12.76 9.59 0.92
C ARG A 86 11.35 10.10 1.19
N ASN A 87 11.20 11.39 1.56
CA ASN A 87 9.91 11.99 1.71
C ASN A 87 9.14 11.92 0.39
N ILE A 88 7.87 11.50 0.45
CA ILE A 88 7.00 11.38 -0.74
C ILE A 88 6.76 12.78 -1.31
N ALA A 89 6.98 12.94 -2.61
CA ALA A 89 6.73 14.19 -3.30
C ALA A 89 5.23 14.34 -3.53
N ARG A 90 4.67 15.44 -3.06
CA ARG A 90 3.26 15.79 -3.21
C ARG A 90 3.10 17.05 -4.03
N CYS A 91 2.00 17.13 -4.78
CA CYS A 91 1.63 18.32 -5.51
C CYS A 91 1.38 19.48 -4.55
N ARG A 92 1.96 20.64 -4.84
CA ARG A 92 1.80 21.84 -4.00
C ARG A 92 0.39 22.44 -4.10
N HIS A 93 -0.38 22.06 -5.14
CA HIS A 93 -1.72 22.60 -5.39
C HIS A 93 -2.83 21.75 -4.76
N CYS A 94 -2.77 20.41 -4.94
CA CYS A 94 -3.85 19.52 -4.50
C CYS A 94 -3.37 18.37 -3.61
N THR A 95 -2.11 18.42 -3.16
CA THR A 95 -1.45 17.36 -2.36
C THR A 95 -1.44 15.97 -3.01
N GLY A 96 -1.91 15.87 -4.26
CA GLY A 96 -1.88 14.65 -5.07
C GLY A 96 -0.44 14.18 -5.33
N PRO A 97 -0.27 12.94 -5.73
CA PRO A 97 1.04 12.37 -5.96
C PRO A 97 1.63 12.84 -7.29
N LEU A 98 2.93 13.01 -7.29
CA LEU A 98 3.69 13.38 -8.47
C LEU A 98 4.28 12.14 -9.13
N ALA A 99 4.30 12.12 -10.46
CA ALA A 99 4.92 11.08 -11.27
C ALA A 99 5.75 11.69 -12.40
N LEU A 100 6.69 10.91 -12.96
CA LEU A 100 7.36 11.23 -14.22
C LEU A 100 6.68 10.44 -15.34
N SER A 101 6.35 11.07 -16.45
CA SER A 101 5.81 10.41 -17.65
C SER A 101 6.90 9.67 -18.43
N ALA A 102 8.14 10.19 -18.40
CA ALA A 102 9.33 9.59 -18.99
C ALA A 102 10.58 10.03 -18.23
N ALA A 103 11.71 9.34 -18.45
CA ALA A 103 12.99 9.76 -17.91
C ALA A 103 13.34 11.18 -18.43
N GLY A 104 13.63 12.11 -17.51
CA GLY A 104 13.94 13.51 -17.83
C GLY A 104 12.74 14.43 -18.01
N SER A 105 11.50 13.92 -17.93
CA SER A 105 10.31 14.77 -17.94
C SER A 105 10.12 15.50 -16.61
N SER A 106 9.41 16.64 -16.63
CA SER A 106 8.99 17.31 -15.41
C SER A 106 8.01 16.46 -14.61
N ALA A 107 8.05 16.56 -13.29
CA ALA A 107 7.09 15.90 -12.41
C ALA A 107 5.68 16.45 -12.68
N GLN A 108 4.71 15.56 -12.87
CA GLN A 108 3.31 15.90 -13.10
C GLN A 108 2.42 15.31 -12.03
N CYS A 109 1.45 16.08 -11.56
CA CYS A 109 0.46 15.60 -10.60
C CYS A 109 -0.54 14.66 -11.28
N ARG A 110 -0.76 13.50 -10.68
CA ARG A 110 -1.71 12.52 -11.20
C ARG A 110 -3.17 12.86 -10.93
N TRP A 111 -3.44 13.78 -10.00
CA TRP A 111 -4.80 14.19 -9.69
C TRP A 111 -5.23 15.40 -10.51
N CYS A 112 -4.44 16.47 -10.47
CA CYS A 112 -4.82 17.73 -11.12
C CYS A 112 -4.07 18.01 -12.44
N GLY A 113 -3.24 17.09 -12.92
CA GLY A 113 -2.50 17.23 -14.17
C GLY A 113 -1.39 18.30 -14.20
N ARG A 114 -1.24 19.11 -13.14
CA ARG A 114 -0.26 20.20 -13.13
C ARG A 114 1.16 19.66 -13.09
N ALA A 115 2.01 20.22 -13.95
CA ALA A 115 3.45 19.97 -13.92
C ALA A 115 4.14 20.81 -12.85
N ASP A 116 5.16 20.25 -12.20
CA ASP A 116 6.06 20.95 -11.28
C ASP A 116 7.51 20.83 -11.79
N PRO A 117 7.93 21.70 -12.73
CA PRO A 117 9.27 21.66 -13.31
C PRO A 117 10.37 22.03 -12.31
N ALA A 118 10.01 22.73 -11.24
CA ALA A 118 10.93 23.15 -10.18
C ALA A 118 10.68 22.37 -8.89
N LEU A 119 10.34 21.09 -9.00
CA LEU A 119 10.06 20.24 -7.84
C LEU A 119 11.24 20.26 -6.87
N ARG A 120 10.94 20.59 -5.62
CA ARG A 120 11.84 20.47 -4.48
C ARG A 120 11.16 19.77 -3.34
N CYS A 121 11.92 18.95 -2.63
CA CYS A 121 11.43 18.22 -1.46
C CYS A 121 10.98 19.22 -0.38
N ALA A 122 9.75 19.10 0.07
CA ALA A 122 9.19 19.94 1.13
C ALA A 122 9.94 19.78 2.48
N ARG A 123 10.61 18.62 2.69
CA ARG A 123 11.31 18.32 3.93
C ARG A 123 12.77 18.79 3.95
N CYS A 124 13.51 18.59 2.85
CA CYS A 124 14.97 18.82 2.83
C CYS A 124 15.45 19.74 1.69
N GLY A 125 14.57 20.29 0.88
CA GLY A 125 14.89 21.22 -0.21
C GLY A 125 15.56 20.57 -1.44
N SER A 126 15.94 19.29 -1.41
CA SER A 126 16.61 18.63 -2.53
C SER A 126 15.70 18.59 -3.77
N ALA A 127 16.28 18.83 -4.95
CA ALA A 127 15.62 18.68 -6.25
C ALA A 127 15.71 17.25 -6.79
N GLU A 128 16.53 16.39 -6.19
CA GLU A 128 16.69 15.03 -6.64
C GLU A 128 15.50 14.18 -6.24
N VAL A 129 14.87 13.56 -7.22
CA VAL A 129 13.76 12.64 -7.04
C VAL A 129 14.11 11.24 -7.54
N ARG A 130 13.54 10.24 -6.90
CA ARG A 130 13.62 8.86 -7.36
C ARG A 130 12.24 8.36 -7.75
N ALA A 131 12.17 7.83 -8.96
CA ALA A 131 10.93 7.31 -9.57
C ALA A 131 10.89 5.78 -9.62
N VAL A 132 11.95 5.07 -9.18
CA VAL A 132 12.16 3.65 -9.50
C VAL A 132 12.10 2.79 -8.25
N VAL A 133 11.07 1.93 -8.19
CA VAL A 133 11.10 0.75 -7.32
C VAL A 133 12.08 -0.26 -7.92
N THR A 134 13.10 -0.61 -7.15
CA THR A 134 14.07 -1.63 -7.55
C THR A 134 13.41 -3.00 -7.41
N GLY A 135 13.24 -3.73 -8.51
CA GLY A 135 12.63 -5.06 -8.51
C GLY A 135 13.51 -6.13 -7.85
N ALA A 136 12.92 -7.29 -7.56
CA ALA A 136 13.58 -8.41 -6.87
C ALA A 136 14.91 -8.82 -7.52
N ARG A 137 14.98 -8.92 -8.87
CA ARG A 137 16.19 -9.31 -9.58
C ARG A 137 17.37 -8.36 -9.31
N ARG A 138 17.15 -7.04 -9.43
CA ARG A 138 18.22 -6.07 -9.17
C ARG A 138 18.62 -6.04 -7.70
N THR A 139 17.69 -6.25 -6.79
CA THR A 139 17.99 -6.40 -5.37
C THR A 139 18.84 -7.64 -5.10
N ALA A 140 18.54 -8.76 -5.77
CA ALA A 140 19.33 -9.98 -5.67
C ALA A 140 20.79 -9.76 -6.15
N GLU A 141 20.97 -9.03 -7.25
CA GLU A 141 22.29 -8.67 -7.77
C GLU A 141 23.06 -7.76 -6.79
N GLU A 142 22.40 -6.78 -6.17
CA GLU A 142 22.99 -5.89 -5.15
C GLU A 142 23.42 -6.67 -3.89
N LEU A 143 22.56 -7.57 -3.43
CA LEU A 143 22.82 -8.41 -2.26
C LEU A 143 23.89 -9.45 -2.53
N GLY A 144 23.90 -10.07 -3.71
CA GLY A 144 24.94 -11.02 -4.11
C GLY A 144 26.34 -10.38 -4.10
N ARG A 145 26.45 -9.09 -4.44
CA ARG A 145 27.71 -8.34 -4.31
C ARG A 145 28.08 -7.97 -2.87
N ALA A 146 27.07 -7.64 -2.04
CA ALA A 146 27.27 -7.27 -0.64
C ALA A 146 27.59 -8.49 0.27
N PHE A 147 27.18 -9.68 -0.14
CA PHE A 147 27.31 -10.96 0.57
C PHE A 147 27.97 -12.01 -0.34
N ALA A 148 29.22 -11.77 -0.71
CA ALA A 148 29.96 -12.68 -1.57
C ALA A 148 29.98 -14.11 -0.99
N GLY A 149 29.64 -15.10 -1.80
CA GLY A 149 29.56 -16.52 -1.40
C GLY A 149 28.23 -16.96 -0.79
N ALA A 150 27.28 -16.05 -0.51
CA ALA A 150 25.95 -16.44 -0.07
C ALA A 150 25.07 -16.87 -1.25
N GLN A 151 24.32 -17.98 -1.07
CA GLN A 151 23.31 -18.38 -2.03
C GLN A 151 22.21 -17.34 -2.10
N VAL A 152 21.85 -16.87 -3.31
CA VAL A 152 20.75 -15.93 -3.53
C VAL A 152 19.62 -16.61 -4.27
N VAL A 153 18.43 -16.64 -3.67
CA VAL A 153 17.20 -17.18 -4.25
C VAL A 153 16.25 -16.02 -4.54
N THR A 154 15.59 -16.02 -5.68
CA THR A 154 14.54 -15.03 -6.01
C THR A 154 13.18 -15.72 -6.14
N SER A 155 12.15 -15.12 -5.55
CA SER A 155 10.77 -15.59 -5.64
C SER A 155 9.83 -14.43 -5.95
N SER A 156 9.03 -14.57 -6.99
CA SER A 156 8.07 -13.53 -7.42
C SER A 156 6.84 -14.18 -8.05
N GLY A 157 5.79 -13.40 -8.32
CA GLY A 157 4.57 -13.92 -8.92
C GLY A 157 4.75 -14.62 -10.28
N GLU A 158 5.84 -14.35 -10.99
CA GLU A 158 6.18 -14.98 -12.27
C GLU A 158 6.95 -16.31 -12.08
N SER A 159 7.67 -16.44 -10.95
CA SER A 159 8.46 -17.63 -10.60
C SER A 159 8.45 -17.80 -9.09
N MET A 160 7.43 -18.45 -8.57
CA MET A 160 7.26 -18.69 -7.15
C MET A 160 8.06 -19.91 -6.68
N VAL A 161 8.82 -19.74 -5.62
CA VAL A 161 9.48 -20.80 -4.87
C VAL A 161 8.61 -21.12 -3.66
N GLY A 162 8.21 -22.37 -3.47
CA GLY A 162 7.33 -22.76 -2.35
C GLY A 162 8.10 -22.90 -1.03
N GLU A 163 9.29 -23.52 -1.08
CA GLU A 163 10.12 -23.80 0.10
C GLU A 163 11.60 -23.70 -0.27
N ILE A 164 12.43 -23.31 0.70
CA ILE A 164 13.89 -23.25 0.56
C ILE A 164 14.56 -24.30 1.47
N GLY A 165 15.84 -24.57 1.20
CA GLY A 165 16.64 -25.44 2.08
C GLY A 165 16.86 -24.86 3.48
N ALA A 166 17.31 -25.70 4.40
CA ALA A 166 17.52 -25.33 5.81
C ALA A 166 18.78 -24.47 6.06
N GLY A 167 19.66 -24.32 5.07
CA GLY A 167 20.94 -23.60 5.21
C GLY A 167 20.84 -22.08 5.04
N PRO A 168 21.96 -21.37 5.28
CA PRO A 168 22.03 -19.94 5.08
C PRO A 168 21.84 -19.55 3.62
N ALA A 169 20.88 -18.69 3.34
CA ALA A 169 20.58 -18.17 2.01
C ALA A 169 19.96 -16.78 2.11
N LEU A 170 20.15 -15.97 1.07
CA LEU A 170 19.44 -14.71 0.88
C LEU A 170 18.24 -14.95 -0.04
N VAL A 171 17.04 -14.75 0.46
CA VAL A 171 15.79 -14.97 -0.28
C VAL A 171 15.15 -13.62 -0.59
N VAL A 172 15.20 -13.21 -1.85
CA VAL A 172 14.57 -11.96 -2.30
C VAL A 172 13.19 -12.28 -2.85
N ALA A 173 12.16 -11.84 -2.13
CA ALA A 173 10.77 -12.13 -2.48
C ALA A 173 9.93 -10.87 -2.66
N THR A 174 8.91 -10.97 -3.52
CA THR A 174 7.84 -9.96 -3.59
C THR A 174 6.69 -10.36 -2.66
N PRO A 175 5.91 -9.40 -2.10
CA PRO A 175 4.82 -9.71 -1.19
C PRO A 175 3.85 -10.77 -1.72
N GLY A 176 3.65 -11.83 -0.94
CA GLY A 176 2.83 -13.00 -1.27
C GLY A 176 3.55 -14.08 -2.07
N ALA A 177 4.87 -13.94 -2.28
CA ALA A 177 5.71 -14.96 -2.92
C ALA A 177 6.87 -15.41 -2.01
N GLU A 178 6.77 -15.16 -0.72
CA GLU A 178 7.78 -15.53 0.27
C GLU A 178 7.80 -17.06 0.45
N PRO A 179 8.93 -17.74 0.17
CA PRO A 179 9.05 -19.18 0.39
C PRO A 179 9.00 -19.52 1.89
N ARG A 180 8.59 -20.72 2.21
CA ARG A 180 8.76 -21.27 3.55
C ARG A 180 10.21 -21.64 3.80
N ALA A 181 10.70 -21.40 5.01
CA ALA A 181 11.96 -21.92 5.51
C ALA A 181 11.66 -22.93 6.61
N PRO A 182 12.13 -24.18 6.57
CA PRO A 182 11.76 -25.22 7.53
C PRO A 182 12.01 -24.85 8.99
N SER A 183 13.13 -24.16 9.26
CA SER A 183 13.51 -23.68 10.62
C SER A 183 13.12 -22.22 10.88
N GLY A 184 12.37 -21.58 9.99
CA GLY A 184 12.11 -20.15 9.99
C GLY A 184 13.31 -19.33 9.53
N TYR A 185 13.05 -18.07 9.16
CA TYR A 185 14.12 -17.11 8.81
C TYR A 185 14.79 -16.56 10.06
N GLY A 186 16.11 -16.38 10.04
CA GLY A 186 16.83 -15.68 11.12
C GLY A 186 16.59 -14.17 11.09
N ALA A 187 16.45 -13.61 9.88
CA ALA A 187 16.10 -12.20 9.71
C ALA A 187 15.16 -11.98 8.53
N ALA A 188 14.37 -10.91 8.59
CA ALA A 188 13.68 -10.34 7.44
C ALA A 188 14.04 -8.86 7.26
N LEU A 189 14.27 -8.46 6.00
CA LEU A 189 14.52 -7.08 5.60
C LEU A 189 13.34 -6.57 4.79
N LEU A 190 12.60 -5.60 5.33
CA LEU A 190 11.46 -4.98 4.65
C LEU A 190 11.93 -3.70 3.96
N LEU A 191 12.27 -3.81 2.68
CA LEU A 191 12.88 -2.73 1.90
C LEU A 191 11.84 -1.90 1.15
N ASP A 192 12.26 -0.70 0.74
CA ASP A 192 11.46 0.20 -0.10
C ASP A 192 10.04 0.47 0.45
N SER A 193 9.91 0.57 1.76
CA SER A 193 8.66 0.80 2.51
C SER A 193 7.87 2.01 2.01
N TRP A 194 8.56 3.06 1.56
CA TRP A 194 7.98 4.25 0.96
C TRP A 194 7.12 3.94 -0.27
N ALA A 195 7.48 2.92 -1.04
CA ALA A 195 6.72 2.52 -2.23
C ALA A 195 5.41 1.82 -1.89
N LEU A 196 5.35 1.12 -0.77
CA LEU A 196 4.14 0.47 -0.27
C LEU A 196 3.22 1.48 0.41
N LEU A 197 3.76 2.30 1.32
CA LEU A 197 3.01 3.29 2.09
C LEU A 197 2.60 4.51 1.25
N GLY A 198 3.35 4.82 0.20
CA GLY A 198 3.08 5.96 -0.69
C GLY A 198 2.06 5.70 -1.79
N ARG A 199 1.42 4.54 -1.84
CA ARG A 199 0.37 4.24 -2.82
C ARG A 199 -0.82 5.17 -2.61
N GLN A 200 -1.46 5.53 -3.73
CA GLN A 200 -2.71 6.30 -3.73
C GLN A 200 -3.92 5.38 -3.56
N ASP A 201 -3.90 4.61 -2.53
CA ASP A 201 -4.93 3.64 -2.25
C ASP A 201 -5.35 3.84 -0.79
N LEU A 202 -6.64 3.97 -0.57
CA LEU A 202 -7.21 4.12 0.76
C LEU A 202 -6.71 3.02 1.72
N ARG A 203 -6.39 1.85 1.19
CA ARG A 203 -5.95 0.67 1.94
C ARG A 203 -4.43 0.49 1.98
N ALA A 204 -3.65 1.48 1.51
CA ALA A 204 -2.19 1.36 1.40
C ALA A 204 -1.52 1.00 2.73
N ALA A 205 -1.94 1.62 3.83
CA ALA A 205 -1.40 1.38 5.18
C ALA A 205 -1.77 -0.03 5.69
N GLU A 206 -3.05 -0.41 5.59
CA GLU A 206 -3.55 -1.73 5.99
C GLU A 206 -2.88 -2.86 5.21
N ASP A 207 -2.83 -2.72 3.87
CA ASP A 207 -2.21 -3.70 2.99
C ASP A 207 -0.72 -3.84 3.26
N THR A 208 -0.03 -2.74 3.55
CA THR A 208 1.38 -2.75 3.88
C THR A 208 1.62 -3.48 5.20
N LEU A 209 0.86 -3.15 6.24
CA LEU A 209 0.97 -3.82 7.53
C LEU A 209 0.70 -5.33 7.41
N ARG A 210 -0.37 -5.72 6.70
CA ARG A 210 -0.71 -7.12 6.47
C ARG A 210 0.42 -7.89 5.80
N ARG A 211 1.04 -7.32 4.76
CA ARG A 211 2.17 -7.93 4.04
C ARG A 211 3.42 -8.04 4.92
N TRP A 212 3.70 -7.01 5.70
CA TRP A 212 4.82 -7.01 6.62
C TRP A 212 4.64 -8.01 7.75
N LEU A 213 3.45 -8.10 8.34
CA LEU A 213 3.13 -9.11 9.36
C LEU A 213 3.22 -10.53 8.78
N SER A 214 2.76 -10.76 7.54
CA SER A 214 2.88 -12.05 6.87
C SER A 214 4.35 -12.46 6.66
N ALA A 215 5.20 -11.55 6.21
CA ALA A 215 6.64 -11.81 6.08
C ALA A 215 7.32 -12.01 7.45
N ALA A 216 6.97 -11.18 8.43
CA ALA A 216 7.51 -11.26 9.78
C ALA A 216 7.11 -12.56 10.51
N ALA A 217 5.92 -13.11 10.20
CA ALA A 217 5.47 -14.39 10.76
C ALA A 217 6.31 -15.60 10.28
N LEU A 218 7.08 -15.46 9.21
CA LEU A 218 8.03 -16.47 8.74
C LEU A 218 9.38 -16.43 9.48
N VAL A 219 9.61 -15.36 10.26
CA VAL A 219 10.85 -15.17 11.03
C VAL A 219 10.72 -15.85 12.38
N ARG A 220 11.81 -16.42 12.86
CA ARG A 220 11.92 -17.03 14.20
C ARG A 220 11.51 -16.05 15.28
N SER A 221 11.14 -16.55 16.44
CA SER A 221 10.77 -15.70 17.57
C SER A 221 11.96 -14.83 18.05
N ARG A 222 11.67 -13.77 18.78
CA ARG A 222 12.70 -12.95 19.43
C ARG A 222 13.58 -13.78 20.38
N ALA A 223 12.98 -14.75 21.08
CA ALA A 223 13.71 -15.64 21.99
C ALA A 223 14.72 -16.52 21.25
N ASP A 224 14.42 -16.86 19.99
CA ASP A 224 15.28 -17.63 19.10
C ASP A 224 16.18 -16.74 18.22
N GLY A 225 16.30 -15.45 18.54
CA GLY A 225 17.16 -14.49 17.82
C GLY A 225 16.57 -13.88 16.57
N GLY A 226 15.28 -14.11 16.25
CA GLY A 226 14.63 -13.59 15.04
C GLY A 226 14.50 -12.06 15.03
N VAL A 227 14.88 -11.44 13.90
CA VAL A 227 14.88 -9.99 13.71
C VAL A 227 14.19 -9.59 12.41
N VAL A 228 13.34 -8.56 12.47
CA VAL A 228 12.76 -7.90 11.30
C VAL A 228 13.29 -6.47 11.23
N ALA A 229 14.11 -6.16 10.23
CA ALA A 229 14.57 -4.81 9.96
C ALA A 229 13.61 -4.13 8.96
N VAL A 230 12.88 -3.11 9.41
CA VAL A 230 12.01 -2.32 8.54
C VAL A 230 12.69 -1.02 8.15
N VAL A 231 12.87 -0.80 6.84
CA VAL A 231 13.52 0.40 6.30
C VAL A 231 12.49 1.54 6.20
N ALA A 232 12.05 1.99 7.36
CA ALA A 232 11.10 3.10 7.56
C ALA A 232 11.32 3.72 8.94
N GLU A 233 10.86 4.96 9.10
CA GLU A 233 10.94 5.70 10.38
C GLU A 233 9.94 5.11 11.38
N SER A 234 10.34 5.02 12.65
CA SER A 234 9.51 4.47 13.74
C SER A 234 8.25 5.30 14.00
N ALA A 235 8.28 6.60 13.72
CA ALA A 235 7.14 7.50 13.91
C ALA A 235 5.93 7.20 12.99
N ILE A 236 6.10 6.39 11.95
CA ILE A 236 5.01 6.02 11.03
C ILE A 236 4.04 5.08 11.76
N PRO A 237 2.71 5.39 11.80
CA PRO A 237 1.74 4.56 12.54
C PRO A 237 1.75 3.07 12.15
N THR A 238 1.89 2.77 10.87
CA THR A 238 1.99 1.39 10.34
C THR A 238 3.25 0.68 10.86
N VAL A 239 4.37 1.39 11.01
CA VAL A 239 5.61 0.84 11.58
C VAL A 239 5.45 0.58 13.08
N GLN A 240 4.80 1.51 13.80
CA GLN A 240 4.46 1.32 15.22
C GLN A 240 3.56 0.10 15.44
N ALA A 241 2.58 -0.10 14.56
CA ALA A 241 1.71 -1.27 14.62
C ALA A 241 2.50 -2.58 14.39
N LEU A 242 3.44 -2.59 13.46
CA LEU A 242 4.33 -3.74 13.22
C LEU A 242 5.23 -4.01 14.44
N ILE A 243 5.85 -2.99 15.04
CA ILE A 243 6.70 -3.12 16.24
C ILE A 243 5.91 -3.72 17.40
N ARG A 244 4.66 -3.31 17.58
CA ARG A 244 3.78 -3.76 18.65
C ARG A 244 3.06 -5.07 18.34
N TRP A 245 3.10 -5.54 17.10
CA TRP A 245 2.27 -6.64 16.60
C TRP A 245 0.78 -6.38 16.89
N ASP A 246 0.33 -5.19 16.58
CA ASP A 246 -1.01 -4.71 16.88
C ASP A 246 -1.80 -4.33 15.61
N PRO A 247 -2.22 -5.30 14.79
CA PRO A 247 -3.06 -5.04 13.63
C PRO A 247 -4.46 -4.53 14.00
N VAL A 248 -4.97 -4.91 15.18
CA VAL A 248 -6.29 -4.50 15.65
C VAL A 248 -6.30 -3.01 15.96
N GLY A 249 -5.38 -2.54 16.81
CA GLY A 249 -5.28 -1.12 17.13
C GLY A 249 -4.99 -0.24 15.91
N HIS A 250 -4.21 -0.74 14.93
CA HIS A 250 -4.03 -0.03 13.65
C HIS A 250 -5.34 0.07 12.86
N ALA A 251 -6.11 -1.03 12.79
CA ALA A 251 -7.39 -1.04 12.08
C ALA A 251 -8.44 -0.15 12.75
N GLU A 252 -8.43 -0.04 14.09
CA GLU A 252 -9.28 0.89 14.84
C GLU A 252 -8.94 2.35 14.51
N ALA A 253 -7.66 2.71 14.58
CA ALA A 253 -7.18 4.06 14.27
C ALA A 253 -7.50 4.46 12.81
N GLU A 254 -7.32 3.54 11.86
CA GLU A 254 -7.70 3.76 10.46
C GLU A 254 -9.22 3.94 10.32
N LEU A 255 -10.03 3.18 11.04
CA LEU A 255 -11.48 3.29 11.00
C LEU A 255 -11.96 4.63 11.56
N ASP A 256 -11.36 5.10 12.66
CA ASP A 256 -11.66 6.40 13.25
C ASP A 256 -11.31 7.54 12.30
N ALA A 257 -10.10 7.52 11.74
CA ALA A 257 -9.67 8.52 10.76
C ALA A 257 -10.57 8.57 9.51
N ARG A 258 -11.05 7.41 9.06
CA ARG A 258 -11.99 7.34 7.93
C ARG A 258 -13.39 7.81 8.29
N ALA A 259 -13.83 7.58 9.52
CA ALA A 259 -15.11 8.09 10.00
C ALA A 259 -15.11 9.62 10.04
N GLU A 260 -14.03 10.26 10.50
CA GLU A 260 -13.89 11.72 10.55
C GLU A 260 -14.04 12.39 9.18
N VAL A 261 -13.56 11.73 8.11
CA VAL A 261 -13.59 12.28 6.73
C VAL A 261 -14.63 11.63 5.84
N GLY A 262 -15.50 10.76 6.40
CA GLY A 262 -16.58 10.10 5.66
C GLY A 262 -16.05 9.17 4.55
N LEU A 263 -15.08 8.31 4.85
CA LEU A 263 -14.54 7.33 3.91
C LEU A 263 -14.92 5.88 4.29
N PRO A 264 -15.01 4.96 3.32
CA PRO A 264 -15.27 3.55 3.60
C PRO A 264 -14.21 2.94 4.54
N PRO A 265 -14.60 2.03 5.44
CA PRO A 265 -15.91 1.40 5.60
C PRO A 265 -16.85 2.11 6.61
N ALA A 266 -16.53 3.33 7.04
CA ALA A 266 -17.40 4.11 7.93
C ALA A 266 -18.68 4.59 7.21
N VAL A 267 -18.63 4.72 5.90
CA VAL A 267 -19.73 5.04 5.00
C VAL A 267 -19.79 4.02 3.87
N HIS A 268 -20.90 3.98 3.13
CA HIS A 268 -20.97 3.30 1.84
C HIS A 268 -20.72 4.28 0.68
N LEU A 269 -20.05 3.79 -0.34
CA LEU A 269 -19.68 4.58 -1.51
C LEU A 269 -20.03 3.84 -2.79
N ALA A 270 -20.73 4.50 -3.70
CA ALA A 270 -20.87 4.04 -5.08
C ALA A 270 -19.97 4.86 -6.00
N VAL A 271 -19.30 4.19 -6.93
CA VAL A 271 -18.51 4.79 -8.01
C VAL A 271 -19.25 4.60 -9.31
N LEU A 272 -19.47 5.70 -10.02
CA LEU A 272 -20.11 5.76 -11.32
C LEU A 272 -19.09 6.25 -12.34
N ASP A 273 -18.67 5.37 -13.26
CA ASP A 273 -17.72 5.72 -14.33
C ASP A 273 -18.45 5.70 -15.68
N GLY A 274 -18.45 6.80 -16.38
CA GLY A 274 -19.13 6.93 -17.69
C GLY A 274 -18.98 8.30 -18.30
N PRO A 275 -19.53 8.54 -19.51
CA PRO A 275 -19.63 9.89 -20.06
C PRO A 275 -20.42 10.80 -19.12
N ALA A 276 -20.03 12.08 -18.99
CA ALA A 276 -20.65 13.02 -18.05
C ALA A 276 -22.20 13.06 -18.21
N ALA A 277 -22.70 13.17 -19.44
CA ALA A 277 -24.14 13.19 -19.69
C ALA A 277 -24.84 11.89 -19.25
N ALA A 278 -24.18 10.74 -19.38
CA ALA A 278 -24.74 9.44 -18.97
C ALA A 278 -24.77 9.29 -17.45
N THR A 279 -23.69 9.70 -16.75
CA THR A 279 -23.65 9.68 -15.28
C THR A 279 -24.67 10.65 -14.68
N ASP A 280 -24.84 11.84 -15.25
CA ASP A 280 -25.86 12.80 -14.84
C ASP A 280 -27.28 12.27 -15.12
N GLY A 281 -27.48 11.60 -16.26
CA GLY A 281 -28.76 10.94 -16.59
C GLY A 281 -29.13 9.89 -15.55
N LEU A 282 -28.17 9.02 -15.17
CA LEU A 282 -28.38 8.01 -14.12
C LEU A 282 -28.71 8.67 -12.78
N LEU A 283 -27.99 9.70 -12.38
CA LEU A 283 -28.22 10.39 -11.10
C LEU A 283 -29.58 11.07 -11.04
N ARG A 284 -30.07 11.63 -12.16
CA ARG A 284 -31.44 12.20 -12.23
C ARG A 284 -32.54 11.17 -12.05
N GLU A 285 -32.35 9.93 -12.50
CA GLU A 285 -33.31 8.85 -12.26
C GLU A 285 -33.27 8.31 -10.83
N CYS A 286 -32.18 8.57 -10.09
CA CYS A 286 -32.07 8.13 -8.71
C CYS A 286 -33.01 8.94 -7.81
N ARG A 287 -33.79 8.24 -6.98
CA ARG A 287 -34.61 8.84 -5.91
C ARG A 287 -34.01 8.43 -4.58
N PHE A 288 -32.96 9.16 -4.21
CA PHE A 288 -32.31 8.95 -2.92
C PHE A 288 -33.22 9.43 -1.78
N ALA A 289 -33.20 8.67 -0.68
CA ALA A 289 -33.85 9.08 0.58
C ALA A 289 -32.76 9.30 1.63
N GLY A 290 -32.88 10.37 2.40
CA GLY A 290 -31.91 10.73 3.45
C GLY A 290 -30.68 11.44 2.96
N ASP A 291 -29.62 11.39 3.75
CA ASP A 291 -28.38 12.12 3.52
C ASP A 291 -27.54 11.42 2.43
N VAL A 292 -27.47 12.06 1.28
CA VAL A 292 -26.70 11.59 0.13
C VAL A 292 -25.80 12.70 -0.36
N GLU A 293 -24.53 12.39 -0.51
CA GLU A 293 -23.57 13.33 -1.06
C GLU A 293 -23.05 12.80 -2.42
N VAL A 294 -23.09 13.67 -3.42
CA VAL A 294 -22.58 13.39 -4.76
C VAL A 294 -21.34 14.23 -4.98
N LEU A 295 -20.21 13.58 -5.25
CA LEU A 295 -18.90 14.19 -5.46
C LEU A 295 -18.43 13.96 -6.89
N GLY A 296 -17.80 14.95 -7.48
CA GLY A 296 -17.32 14.94 -8.87
C GLY A 296 -18.07 15.97 -9.73
N PRO A 297 -17.97 15.89 -11.07
CA PRO A 297 -17.16 14.90 -11.80
C PRO A 297 -15.66 15.09 -11.64
N VAL A 298 -14.92 14.00 -11.69
CA VAL A 298 -13.46 13.99 -11.77
C VAL A 298 -13.01 13.09 -12.92
N ASP A 299 -11.80 13.31 -13.42
CA ASP A 299 -11.23 12.46 -14.45
C ASP A 299 -11.07 11.02 -13.94
N LEU A 300 -11.23 10.06 -14.86
CA LEU A 300 -10.99 8.66 -14.50
C LEU A 300 -9.53 8.46 -14.07
N PRO A 301 -9.28 7.90 -12.87
CA PRO A 301 -7.92 7.74 -12.38
C PRO A 301 -7.04 6.94 -13.34
N VAL A 302 -5.75 7.33 -13.42
CA VAL A 302 -4.79 6.66 -14.31
C VAL A 302 -4.64 5.18 -13.93
N GLY A 303 -4.76 4.29 -14.93
CA GLY A 303 -4.69 2.84 -14.73
C GLY A 303 -6.04 2.18 -14.45
N VAL A 304 -7.09 2.94 -14.24
CA VAL A 304 -8.46 2.40 -14.17
C VAL A 304 -8.93 2.06 -15.58
N ARG A 305 -9.41 0.81 -15.75
CA ARG A 305 -9.94 0.37 -17.04
C ARG A 305 -11.23 1.12 -17.36
N ARG A 306 -11.31 1.70 -18.56
CA ARG A 306 -12.55 2.34 -19.06
C ARG A 306 -13.70 1.31 -19.06
N PRO A 307 -14.94 1.74 -18.79
CA PRO A 307 -16.10 0.88 -18.94
C PRO A 307 -16.23 0.38 -20.40
N ALA A 308 -16.68 -0.85 -20.57
CA ALA A 308 -16.92 -1.41 -21.90
C ALA A 308 -18.11 -0.73 -22.60
N GLY A 309 -18.08 -0.71 -23.93
CA GLY A 309 -19.18 -0.15 -24.75
C GLY A 309 -19.20 1.36 -24.86
N ILE A 310 -18.20 2.07 -24.36
CA ILE A 310 -18.05 3.53 -24.52
C ILE A 310 -17.10 3.82 -25.68
N ASP A 311 -17.52 4.70 -26.59
CA ASP A 311 -16.67 5.21 -27.68
C ASP A 311 -15.35 5.76 -27.10
N ALA A 312 -14.24 5.40 -27.74
CA ALA A 312 -12.91 5.82 -27.32
C ALA A 312 -12.72 7.34 -27.31
N GLN A 313 -13.48 8.07 -28.14
CA GLN A 313 -13.42 9.53 -28.26
C GLN A 313 -14.20 10.25 -27.15
N LEU A 314 -15.14 9.58 -26.47
CA LEU A 314 -15.90 10.19 -25.38
C LEU A 314 -15.04 10.28 -24.11
N GLU A 315 -15.06 11.44 -23.50
CA GLU A 315 -14.47 11.63 -22.17
C GLU A 315 -15.26 10.83 -21.11
N VAL A 316 -14.55 10.08 -20.29
CA VAL A 316 -15.14 9.31 -19.20
C VAL A 316 -14.77 9.97 -17.87
N VAL A 317 -15.79 10.33 -17.14
CA VAL A 317 -15.66 10.91 -15.79
C VAL A 317 -16.04 9.91 -14.72
N ARG A 318 -15.59 10.17 -13.51
CA ARG A 318 -15.99 9.47 -12.30
C ARG A 318 -16.85 10.36 -11.43
N MET A 319 -17.99 9.83 -11.00
CA MET A 319 -18.81 10.39 -9.92
C MET A 319 -18.80 9.45 -8.73
N LEU A 320 -18.83 10.01 -7.53
CA LEU A 320 -18.91 9.25 -6.28
C LEU A 320 -20.23 9.61 -5.60
N VAL A 321 -20.96 8.60 -5.15
CA VAL A 321 -22.19 8.77 -4.35
C VAL A 321 -21.92 8.19 -2.97
N ARG A 322 -21.96 9.01 -1.95
CA ARG A 322 -21.66 8.67 -0.57
C ARG A 322 -22.91 8.72 0.28
N VAL A 323 -23.10 7.70 1.11
CA VAL A 323 -24.23 7.61 2.05
C VAL A 323 -23.77 7.10 3.42
N PRO A 324 -24.46 7.44 4.50
CA PRO A 324 -24.26 6.82 5.81
C PRO A 324 -24.37 5.29 5.72
N ARG A 325 -23.72 4.61 6.67
CA ARG A 325 -23.62 3.14 6.65
C ARG A 325 -24.98 2.43 6.64
N GLU A 326 -25.95 3.00 7.33
CA GLU A 326 -27.32 2.45 7.44
C GLU A 326 -28.06 2.45 6.09
N GLN A 327 -27.63 3.29 5.16
CA GLN A 327 -28.28 3.49 3.86
C GLN A 327 -27.64 2.69 2.70
N GLY A 328 -26.65 1.84 2.97
CA GLY A 328 -25.92 1.11 1.92
C GLY A 328 -26.82 0.21 1.05
N LEU A 329 -27.76 -0.52 1.65
CA LEU A 329 -28.72 -1.35 0.91
C LEU A 329 -29.70 -0.49 0.09
N ALA A 330 -30.12 0.65 0.61
CA ALA A 330 -30.98 1.60 -0.10
C ALA A 330 -30.24 2.21 -1.30
N LEU A 331 -28.97 2.59 -1.15
CA LEU A 331 -28.11 3.05 -2.25
C LEU A 331 -28.03 2.02 -3.38
N ALA A 332 -27.76 0.76 -3.04
CA ALA A 332 -27.68 -0.32 -4.01
C ALA A 332 -29.02 -0.54 -4.75
N ALA A 333 -30.13 -0.50 -4.03
CA ALA A 333 -31.47 -0.67 -4.61
C ALA A 333 -31.83 0.49 -5.54
N VAL A 334 -31.56 1.73 -5.17
CA VAL A 334 -31.81 2.92 -5.97
C VAL A 334 -31.02 2.89 -7.27
N LEU A 335 -29.70 2.65 -7.20
CA LEU A 335 -28.84 2.59 -8.38
C LEU A 335 -29.23 1.46 -9.33
N ARG A 336 -29.55 0.28 -8.81
CA ARG A 336 -30.04 -0.85 -9.62
C ARG A 336 -31.36 -0.51 -10.32
N ARG A 337 -32.31 0.12 -9.62
CA ARG A 337 -33.59 0.53 -10.18
C ARG A 337 -33.42 1.59 -11.28
N ALA A 338 -32.61 2.61 -11.03
CA ALA A 338 -32.34 3.66 -12.01
C ALA A 338 -31.69 3.09 -13.28
N THR A 339 -30.71 2.21 -13.14
CA THR A 339 -30.07 1.50 -14.26
C THR A 339 -31.09 0.68 -15.05
N ALA A 340 -32.00 -0.03 -14.39
CA ALA A 340 -33.04 -0.82 -15.05
C ALA A 340 -34.02 0.06 -15.81
N VAL A 341 -34.46 1.19 -15.26
CA VAL A 341 -35.35 2.16 -15.93
C VAL A 341 -34.72 2.69 -17.21
N LEU A 342 -33.47 3.15 -17.16
CA LEU A 342 -32.75 3.67 -18.33
C LEU A 342 -32.56 2.56 -19.39
N SER A 343 -32.23 1.34 -18.98
CA SER A 343 -32.13 0.19 -19.89
C SER A 343 -33.48 -0.11 -20.59
N ALA A 344 -34.60 -0.09 -19.86
CA ALA A 344 -35.93 -0.32 -20.41
C ALA A 344 -36.32 0.77 -21.42
N ARG A 345 -35.92 1.98 -21.24
CA ARG A 345 -36.13 3.09 -22.19
C ARG A 345 -35.20 3.03 -23.40
N ARG A 346 -34.31 2.01 -23.50
CA ARG A 346 -33.27 1.90 -24.53
C ARG A 346 -32.34 3.12 -24.60
N GLU A 347 -32.27 3.88 -23.54
CA GLU A 347 -31.25 4.88 -23.35
C GLU A 347 -29.94 4.12 -23.05
N ASN A 348 -29.04 4.13 -24.02
CA ASN A 348 -27.81 3.34 -23.97
C ASN A 348 -26.86 3.95 -22.91
N VAL A 349 -27.04 3.58 -21.66
CA VAL A 349 -26.29 4.15 -20.53
C VAL A 349 -25.06 3.30 -20.29
N ALA A 350 -23.97 3.67 -20.92
CA ALA A 350 -22.67 3.07 -20.69
C ALA A 350 -22.04 3.63 -19.41
N VAL A 351 -22.68 3.40 -18.25
CA VAL A 351 -22.17 3.75 -16.93
C VAL A 351 -21.82 2.49 -16.16
N ARG A 352 -20.59 2.37 -15.72
CA ARG A 352 -20.18 1.32 -14.78
C ARG A 352 -20.49 1.76 -13.37
N VAL A 353 -21.30 1.00 -12.66
CA VAL A 353 -21.66 1.19 -11.26
C VAL A 353 -20.95 0.16 -10.41
N GLN A 354 -20.19 0.62 -9.40
CA GLN A 354 -19.54 -0.23 -8.42
C GLN A 354 -19.86 0.27 -7.01
N ILE A 355 -20.33 -0.61 -6.14
CA ILE A 355 -20.61 -0.28 -4.75
C ILE A 355 -19.48 -0.81 -3.89
N ASP A 356 -18.97 0.02 -3.00
CA ASP A 356 -17.86 -0.24 -2.10
C ASP A 356 -16.64 -0.86 -2.83
N PRO A 357 -16.17 -0.26 -3.95
CA PRO A 357 -15.05 -0.84 -4.68
C PRO A 357 -13.79 -0.90 -3.80
N LEU A 358 -12.97 -1.93 -4.02
CA LEU A 358 -11.70 -2.10 -3.30
C LEU A 358 -10.74 -0.93 -3.54
N HIS A 359 -10.79 -0.35 -4.73
CA HIS A 359 -9.92 0.76 -5.14
C HIS A 359 -10.79 1.93 -5.61
N ILE A 360 -10.64 3.07 -4.95
CA ILE A 360 -11.41 4.29 -5.26
C ILE A 360 -10.60 5.22 -6.17
N GLY A 361 -9.28 5.19 -6.08
CA GLY A 361 -8.36 6.02 -6.85
C GLY A 361 -7.26 5.26 -7.53
#